data_6ce358f6d547b79a3e02a7d5ec0cc16a
#
_entry.id   6ce358f6d547b79a3e02a7d5ec0cc16a
#
_cell.length_a   1.000
_cell.length_b   1.000
_cell.length_c   1.000
_cell.angle_alpha   90.00
_cell.angle_beta   90.00
_cell.angle_gamma   90.00
#
_symmetry.space_group_name_H-M   'P 1'
#
loop_
_entity.id
_entity.type
_entity.pdbx_description
1 polymer ?
#
loop_
_entity_poly.entity_id
_entity_poly.type
_entity_poly.pdbx_seq_one_letter_code
_entity_poly.pdbx_strand_id
1 'polypeptide(L)'
;DQWYYWQKSLETEQPCSEQRVDDLMQAQGALFFASAMRPEQENVAQQVRRMQDEGLKVIALTSRGPEYRLATFRELRRNGISFWPSAWPPARGYPETFVPEGGTRPARYEDGVFMAAGQDKGVMLKALLDKSGQPYPTLIIMVDDKQDYLNQVMGAFSWSGTPVQAWRYTRED
;
A
#
# COMPACT_ATOMS: atom_id res chain seq x y z
N ASP A 1 -0.16 -13.08 -5.75
CA ASP A 1 0.61 -12.57 -6.91
C ASP A 1 1.01 -13.65 -7.91
N GLN A 2 1.33 -14.91 -7.50
CA GLN A 2 1.71 -15.99 -8.41
C GLN A 2 0.68 -16.23 -9.51
N TRP A 3 -0.63 -16.27 -9.18
CA TRP A 3 -1.70 -16.39 -10.17
C TRP A 3 -1.68 -15.25 -11.20
N TYR A 4 -1.45 -14.01 -10.77
CA TYR A 4 -1.35 -12.85 -11.66
C TYR A 4 -0.20 -12.99 -12.65
N TYR A 5 1.00 -13.34 -12.16
CA TYR A 5 2.17 -13.50 -13.04
C TYR A 5 2.02 -14.69 -13.98
N TRP A 6 1.41 -15.78 -13.52
CA TRP A 6 1.08 -16.92 -14.39
C TRP A 6 0.10 -16.50 -15.50
N GLN A 7 -0.97 -15.80 -15.19
CA GLN A 7 -1.90 -15.28 -16.21
C GLN A 7 -1.20 -14.34 -17.19
N LYS A 8 -0.31 -13.48 -16.69
CA LYS A 8 0.45 -12.56 -17.55
C LYS A 8 1.41 -13.30 -18.47
N SER A 9 2.00 -14.42 -18.05
CA SER A 9 2.84 -15.24 -18.93
C SER A 9 2.04 -15.87 -20.07
N LEU A 10 0.76 -16.22 -19.84
CA LEU A 10 -0.09 -16.76 -20.92
C LEU A 10 -0.33 -15.76 -22.05
N GLU A 11 -0.28 -14.44 -21.80
CA GLU A 11 -0.40 -13.42 -22.85
C GLU A 11 0.75 -13.50 -23.87
N THR A 12 1.95 -13.85 -23.42
CA THR A 12 3.16 -13.92 -24.25
C THR A 12 3.48 -15.31 -24.77
N GLU A 13 3.29 -16.33 -23.93
CA GLU A 13 3.67 -17.71 -24.22
C GLU A 13 2.56 -18.50 -24.92
N GLN A 14 1.31 -18.25 -24.54
CA GLN A 14 0.12 -18.95 -25.05
C GLN A 14 -1.06 -17.98 -25.28
N PRO A 15 -0.96 -17.04 -26.21
CA PRO A 15 -1.95 -15.97 -26.38
C PRO A 15 -3.37 -16.47 -26.71
N CYS A 16 -3.51 -17.68 -27.22
CA CYS A 16 -4.80 -18.31 -27.55
C CYS A 16 -5.26 -19.34 -26.49
N SER A 17 -4.66 -19.34 -25.29
CA SER A 17 -5.05 -20.28 -24.24
C SER A 17 -6.48 -19.98 -23.73
N GLU A 18 -7.31 -21.02 -23.65
CA GLU A 18 -8.65 -20.95 -23.01
C GLU A 18 -8.58 -20.60 -21.51
N GLN A 19 -7.41 -20.78 -20.89
CA GLN A 19 -7.16 -20.45 -19.48
C GLN A 19 -6.84 -18.97 -19.28
N ARG A 20 -6.63 -18.21 -20.38
CA ARG A 20 -6.31 -16.78 -20.29
C ARG A 20 -7.55 -15.97 -19.91
N VAL A 21 -7.35 -15.03 -19.00
CA VAL A 21 -8.36 -14.08 -18.58
C VAL A 21 -8.15 -12.75 -19.31
N ASP A 22 -9.14 -12.29 -20.07
CA ASP A 22 -9.02 -11.07 -20.89
C ASP A 22 -8.86 -9.80 -20.06
N ASP A 23 -9.61 -9.67 -18.95
CA ASP A 23 -9.46 -8.56 -18.01
C ASP A 23 -8.83 -9.05 -16.71
N LEU A 24 -7.51 -9.18 -16.75
CA LEU A 24 -6.70 -9.65 -15.62
C LEU A 24 -6.86 -8.77 -14.38
N MET A 25 -6.96 -7.45 -14.55
CA MET A 25 -7.09 -6.52 -13.41
C MET A 25 -8.46 -6.64 -12.75
N GLN A 26 -9.52 -6.77 -13.54
CA GLN A 26 -10.87 -6.98 -13.03
C GLN A 26 -10.98 -8.33 -12.30
N ALA A 27 -10.44 -9.40 -12.88
CA ALA A 27 -10.44 -10.71 -12.27
C ALA A 27 -9.64 -10.73 -10.95
N GLN A 28 -8.46 -10.09 -10.90
CA GLN A 28 -7.67 -9.95 -9.67
C GLN A 28 -8.45 -9.17 -8.60
N GLY A 29 -9.15 -8.12 -9.00
CA GLY A 29 -10.03 -7.36 -8.12
C GLY A 29 -11.16 -8.22 -7.54
N ALA A 30 -11.86 -8.98 -8.39
CA ALA A 30 -12.93 -9.89 -7.96
C ALA A 30 -12.41 -10.97 -6.99
N LEU A 31 -11.25 -11.56 -7.28
CA LEU A 31 -10.59 -12.50 -6.39
C LEU A 31 -10.27 -11.88 -5.03
N PHE A 32 -9.77 -10.65 -5.00
CA PHE A 32 -9.51 -9.95 -3.74
C PHE A 32 -10.80 -9.70 -2.93
N PHE A 33 -11.90 -9.34 -3.59
CA PHE A 33 -13.20 -9.19 -2.91
C PHE A 33 -13.74 -10.50 -2.35
N ALA A 34 -13.57 -11.61 -3.07
CA ALA A 34 -14.09 -12.92 -2.70
C ALA A 34 -13.19 -13.69 -1.71
N SER A 35 -11.89 -13.39 -1.68
CA SER A 35 -10.90 -14.15 -0.93
C SER A 35 -10.81 -13.73 0.53
N ALA A 36 -10.33 -14.67 1.35
CA ALA A 36 -9.82 -14.43 2.69
C ALA A 36 -8.29 -14.35 2.63
N MET A 37 -7.74 -13.19 2.95
CA MET A 37 -6.29 -12.99 2.97
C MET A 37 -5.72 -13.43 4.31
N ARG A 38 -4.52 -13.96 4.31
CA ARG A 38 -3.73 -14.23 5.51
C ARG A 38 -2.44 -13.45 5.47
N PRO A 39 -1.89 -13.06 6.63
CA PRO A 39 -0.59 -12.42 6.68
C PRO A 39 0.53 -13.39 6.25
N GLU A 40 1.56 -12.86 5.63
CA GLU A 40 2.79 -13.61 5.31
C GLU A 40 3.56 -14.04 6.56
N GLN A 41 3.37 -13.33 7.67
CA GLN A 41 3.94 -13.65 8.97
C GLN A 41 2.83 -13.74 10.01
N GLU A 42 2.84 -14.80 10.83
CA GLU A 42 1.81 -15.03 11.84
C GLU A 42 1.73 -13.91 12.91
N ASN A 43 2.86 -13.28 13.22
CA ASN A 43 2.96 -12.28 14.29
C ASN A 43 2.89 -10.81 13.81
N VAL A 44 2.53 -10.55 12.53
CA VAL A 44 2.55 -9.18 11.98
C VAL A 44 1.66 -8.22 12.77
N ALA A 45 0.48 -8.64 13.20
CA ALA A 45 -0.43 -7.80 13.99
C ALA A 45 0.20 -7.40 15.35
N GLN A 46 0.96 -8.31 15.96
CA GLN A 46 1.66 -8.03 17.22
C GLN A 46 2.83 -7.07 16.98
N GLN A 47 3.58 -7.25 15.89
CA GLN A 47 4.68 -6.35 15.53
C GLN A 47 4.19 -4.94 15.25
N VAL A 48 3.08 -4.79 14.51
CA VAL A 48 2.46 -3.48 14.26
C VAL A 48 2.08 -2.82 15.59
N ARG A 49 1.40 -3.54 16.49
CA ARG A 49 1.04 -3.00 17.81
C ARG A 49 2.28 -2.59 18.62
N ARG A 50 3.32 -3.40 18.64
CA ARG A 50 4.56 -3.07 19.34
C ARG A 50 5.17 -1.75 18.84
N MET A 51 5.28 -1.57 17.51
CA MET A 51 5.78 -0.32 16.94
C MET A 51 4.89 0.88 17.35
N GLN A 52 3.58 0.68 17.40
CA GLN A 52 2.62 1.69 17.84
C GLN A 52 2.80 2.05 19.32
N ASP A 53 3.00 1.06 20.17
CA ASP A 53 3.23 1.24 21.60
C ASP A 53 4.58 1.95 21.89
N GLU A 54 5.56 1.77 21.01
CA GLU A 54 6.83 2.51 21.00
C GLU A 54 6.69 3.96 20.46
N GLY A 55 5.50 4.38 20.08
CA GLY A 55 5.20 5.75 19.65
C GLY A 55 5.47 6.01 18.17
N LEU A 56 5.79 5.00 17.37
CA LEU A 56 6.03 5.16 15.96
C LEU A 56 4.73 5.44 15.19
N LYS A 57 4.80 6.29 14.17
CA LYS A 57 3.74 6.49 13.19
C LYS A 57 3.83 5.36 12.16
N VAL A 58 2.84 4.46 12.19
CA VAL A 58 2.80 3.29 11.29
C VAL A 58 1.59 3.44 10.37
N ILE A 59 1.83 3.44 9.07
CA ILE A 59 0.77 3.53 8.04
C ILE A 59 0.96 2.41 7.01
N ALA A 60 -0.13 2.04 6.35
CA ALA A 60 -0.09 1.20 5.16
C ALA A 60 -0.19 2.08 3.91
N LEU A 61 0.74 1.90 2.96
CA LEU A 61 0.73 2.55 1.65
C LEU A 61 0.54 1.47 0.58
N THR A 62 -0.66 1.40 0.02
CA THR A 62 -1.04 0.36 -0.93
C THR A 62 -1.28 0.90 -2.33
N SER A 63 -0.90 0.11 -3.35
CA SER A 63 -1.25 0.39 -4.75
C SER A 63 -2.72 0.13 -5.08
N ARG A 64 -3.51 -0.49 -4.17
CA ARG A 64 -4.96 -0.59 -4.36
C ARG A 64 -5.60 0.79 -4.36
N GLY A 65 -6.64 0.95 -5.17
CA GLY A 65 -7.42 2.18 -5.21
C GLY A 65 -8.53 2.22 -4.16
N PRO A 66 -9.22 3.38 -4.03
CA PRO A 66 -10.32 3.58 -3.09
C PRO A 66 -11.48 2.59 -3.25
N GLU A 67 -11.68 2.03 -4.44
CA GLU A 67 -12.68 1.01 -4.76
C GLU A 67 -12.49 -0.26 -3.93
N TYR A 68 -11.26 -0.58 -3.53
CA TYR A 68 -10.94 -1.74 -2.69
C TYR A 68 -11.04 -1.47 -1.18
N ARG A 69 -11.52 -0.30 -0.79
CA ARG A 69 -11.58 0.14 0.61
C ARG A 69 -12.23 -0.89 1.54
N LEU A 70 -13.44 -1.33 1.20
CA LEU A 70 -14.19 -2.25 2.07
C LEU A 70 -13.49 -3.60 2.24
N ALA A 71 -12.97 -4.16 1.15
CA ALA A 71 -12.22 -5.41 1.19
C ALA A 71 -10.92 -5.25 1.98
N THR A 72 -10.18 -4.15 1.78
CA THR A 72 -8.94 -3.87 2.51
C THR A 72 -9.17 -3.80 4.02
N PHE A 73 -10.16 -3.02 4.48
CA PHE A 73 -10.45 -2.92 5.91
C PHE A 73 -11.08 -4.20 6.49
N ARG A 74 -11.83 -4.97 5.70
CA ARG A 74 -12.31 -6.30 6.11
C ARG A 74 -11.13 -7.21 6.42
N GLU A 75 -10.15 -7.29 5.52
CA GLU A 75 -9.01 -8.18 5.69
C GLU A 75 -8.06 -7.72 6.80
N LEU A 76 -7.81 -6.42 6.94
CA LEU A 76 -7.04 -5.89 8.07
C LEU A 76 -7.70 -6.26 9.41
N ARG A 77 -9.01 -6.04 9.56
CA ARG A 77 -9.75 -6.40 10.79
C ARG A 77 -9.73 -7.90 11.06
N ARG A 78 -9.95 -8.73 10.02
CA ARG A 78 -9.90 -10.20 10.13
C ARG A 78 -8.57 -10.68 10.69
N ASN A 79 -7.48 -10.03 10.31
CA ASN A 79 -6.12 -10.38 10.73
C ASN A 79 -5.65 -9.60 11.97
N GLY A 80 -6.53 -8.86 12.64
CA GLY A 80 -6.22 -8.12 13.87
C GLY A 80 -5.26 -6.95 13.68
N ILE A 81 -5.15 -6.41 12.45
CA ILE A 81 -4.26 -5.30 12.10
C ILE A 81 -5.07 -4.00 12.09
N SER A 82 -4.58 -2.98 12.77
CA SER A 82 -5.13 -1.62 12.72
C SER A 82 -4.01 -0.60 12.68
N PHE A 83 -4.07 0.32 11.73
CA PHE A 83 -3.11 1.42 11.61
C PHE A 83 -3.62 2.72 12.24
N TRP A 84 -4.93 2.80 12.55
CA TRP A 84 -5.54 3.99 13.13
C TRP A 84 -4.84 4.52 14.41
N PRO A 85 -4.43 3.69 15.40
CA PRO A 85 -3.85 4.19 16.64
C PRO A 85 -2.57 5.02 16.43
N SER A 86 -1.83 4.73 15.39
CA SER A 86 -0.55 5.39 15.06
C SER A 86 -0.56 6.12 13.72
N ALA A 87 -1.74 6.30 13.12
CA ALA A 87 -1.88 6.94 11.82
C ALA A 87 -1.20 8.31 11.75
N TRP A 88 -0.67 8.64 10.58
CA TRP A 88 -0.23 10.01 10.30
C TRP A 88 -1.44 10.96 10.34
N PRO A 89 -1.33 12.17 10.91
CA PRO A 89 -2.45 13.09 10.98
C PRO A 89 -2.98 13.54 9.60
N PRO A 90 -4.30 13.75 9.47
CA PRO A 90 -5.34 13.47 10.46
C PRO A 90 -5.57 11.96 10.61
N ALA A 91 -5.62 11.47 11.85
CA ALA A 91 -5.61 10.02 12.14
C ALA A 91 -6.79 9.25 11.51
N ARG A 92 -7.95 9.90 11.36
CA ARG A 92 -9.11 9.34 10.65
C ARG A 92 -9.04 9.48 9.14
N GLY A 93 -8.02 10.19 8.65
CA GLY A 93 -7.87 10.49 7.23
C GLY A 93 -8.78 11.62 6.76
N TYR A 94 -9.05 11.63 5.47
CA TYR A 94 -9.90 12.62 4.83
C TYR A 94 -11.27 12.02 4.51
N PRO A 95 -12.38 12.78 4.63
CA PRO A 95 -13.73 12.23 4.46
C PRO A 95 -13.99 11.72 3.04
N GLU A 96 -13.32 12.34 2.06
CA GLU A 96 -13.49 12.03 0.65
C GLU A 96 -12.17 11.60 -0.01
N THR A 97 -12.28 11.02 -1.21
CA THR A 97 -11.13 10.83 -2.08
C THR A 97 -10.63 12.18 -2.57
N PHE A 98 -9.34 12.26 -2.87
CA PHE A 98 -8.72 13.45 -3.44
C PHE A 98 -7.68 13.03 -4.48
N VAL A 99 -7.39 13.91 -5.43
CA VAL A 99 -6.26 13.74 -6.34
C VAL A 99 -5.04 14.35 -5.65
N PRO A 100 -4.03 13.54 -5.25
CA PRO A 100 -2.82 14.05 -4.63
C PRO A 100 -2.05 14.97 -5.59
N GLU A 101 -1.30 15.92 -5.04
CA GLU A 101 -0.38 16.74 -5.84
C GLU A 101 0.65 15.83 -6.53
N GLY A 102 0.86 16.04 -7.83
CA GLY A 102 1.66 15.17 -8.69
C GLY A 102 0.99 13.84 -9.06
N GLY A 103 -0.22 13.60 -8.57
CA GLY A 103 -1.03 12.43 -8.94
C GLY A 103 -1.97 12.69 -10.12
N THR A 104 -2.48 11.61 -10.71
CA THR A 104 -3.41 11.63 -11.86
C THR A 104 -4.75 10.98 -11.58
N ARG A 105 -4.89 10.30 -10.45
CA ARG A 105 -6.07 9.53 -10.08
C ARG A 105 -6.48 9.80 -8.63
N PRO A 106 -7.79 9.67 -8.30
CA PRO A 106 -8.23 9.77 -6.93
C PRO A 106 -7.56 8.72 -6.03
N ALA A 107 -7.09 9.17 -4.88
CA ALA A 107 -6.55 8.36 -3.80
C ALA A 107 -7.38 8.57 -2.53
N ARG A 108 -7.20 7.72 -1.53
CA ARG A 108 -7.89 7.82 -0.25
C ARG A 108 -6.96 7.53 0.90
N TYR A 109 -6.95 8.40 1.87
CA TYR A 109 -6.29 8.15 3.16
C TYR A 109 -7.34 8.04 4.26
N GLU A 110 -7.37 6.92 4.95
CA GLU A 110 -8.35 6.62 6.00
C GLU A 110 -7.73 5.67 7.03
N ASP A 111 -7.91 5.98 8.32
CA ASP A 111 -7.49 5.15 9.46
C ASP A 111 -6.05 4.59 9.33
N GLY A 112 -5.12 5.42 8.81
CA GLY A 112 -3.73 5.03 8.61
C GLY A 112 -3.45 4.19 7.36
N VAL A 113 -4.44 3.99 6.50
CA VAL A 113 -4.27 3.29 5.21
C VAL A 113 -4.37 4.29 4.07
N PHE A 114 -3.31 4.40 3.26
CA PHE A 114 -3.29 5.25 2.07
C PHE A 114 -3.40 4.39 0.81
N MET A 115 -4.53 4.49 0.14
CA MET A 115 -4.89 3.80 -1.09
C MET A 115 -4.50 4.67 -2.28
N ALA A 116 -3.38 4.37 -2.91
CA ALA A 116 -2.72 5.23 -3.89
C ALA A 116 -3.15 4.97 -5.35
N ALA A 117 -4.05 4.02 -5.62
CA ALA A 117 -4.59 3.72 -6.95
C ALA A 117 -3.50 3.42 -8.01
N GLY A 118 -2.46 2.66 -7.66
CA GLY A 118 -1.37 2.26 -8.57
C GLY A 118 -0.44 3.40 -8.99
N GLN A 119 -0.50 4.55 -8.30
CA GLN A 119 0.37 5.70 -8.58
C GLN A 119 1.72 5.55 -7.88
N ASP A 120 2.68 6.39 -8.27
CA ASP A 120 4.03 6.41 -7.68
C ASP A 120 3.98 6.59 -6.16
N LYS A 121 4.50 5.60 -5.42
CA LYS A 121 4.41 5.58 -3.95
C LYS A 121 5.18 6.73 -3.29
N GLY A 122 6.27 7.17 -3.89
CA GLY A 122 7.06 8.29 -3.38
C GLY A 122 6.32 9.61 -3.52
N VAL A 123 5.79 9.90 -4.71
CA VAL A 123 4.95 11.07 -4.99
C VAL A 123 3.72 11.08 -4.08
N MET A 124 3.06 9.93 -3.94
CA MET A 124 1.85 9.82 -3.11
C MET A 124 2.16 10.04 -1.63
N LEU A 125 3.21 9.42 -1.09
CA LEU A 125 3.59 9.62 0.31
C LEU A 125 3.94 11.08 0.58
N LYS A 126 4.73 11.69 -0.30
CA LYS A 126 5.08 13.11 -0.19
C LYS A 126 3.82 13.98 -0.18
N ALA A 127 2.91 13.77 -1.13
CA ALA A 127 1.65 14.53 -1.20
C ALA A 127 0.76 14.34 0.04
N LEU A 128 0.75 13.16 0.67
CA LEU A 128 0.05 12.93 1.94
C LEU A 128 0.68 13.75 3.07
N LEU A 129 2.01 13.75 3.18
CA LEU A 129 2.72 14.50 4.22
C LEU A 129 2.48 16.01 4.04
N ASP A 130 2.63 16.53 2.82
CA ASP A 130 2.37 17.94 2.49
C ASP A 130 0.92 18.33 2.82
N LYS A 131 -0.04 17.51 2.38
CA LYS A 131 -1.47 17.76 2.65
C LYS A 131 -1.81 17.77 4.14
N SER A 132 -1.09 17.01 4.94
CA SER A 132 -1.33 16.96 6.40
C SER A 132 -0.94 18.25 7.12
N GLY A 133 -0.06 19.07 6.53
CA GLY A 133 0.45 20.29 7.12
C GLY A 133 1.31 20.06 8.37
N GLN A 134 1.68 18.82 8.66
CA GLN A 134 2.55 18.49 9.78
C GLN A 134 4.03 18.57 9.38
N PRO A 135 4.93 18.85 10.33
CA PRO A 135 6.37 18.70 10.08
C PRO A 135 6.68 17.30 9.55
N TYR A 136 7.60 17.20 8.60
CA TYR A 136 8.03 15.91 8.08
C TYR A 136 8.63 15.04 9.19
N PRO A 137 8.50 13.71 9.08
CA PRO A 137 9.13 12.80 10.03
C PRO A 137 10.67 12.93 9.95
N THR A 138 11.34 12.68 11.05
CA THR A 138 12.82 12.70 11.12
C THR A 138 13.46 11.52 10.39
N LEU A 139 12.70 10.45 10.15
CA LEU A 139 13.11 9.25 9.43
C LEU A 139 11.87 8.57 8.86
N ILE A 140 11.96 8.10 7.62
CA ILE A 140 10.98 7.20 7.01
C ILE A 140 11.61 5.81 6.92
N ILE A 141 10.91 4.79 7.44
CA ILE A 141 11.25 3.39 7.22
C ILE A 141 10.18 2.81 6.28
N MET A 142 10.61 2.34 5.12
CA MET A 142 9.74 1.72 4.11
C MET A 142 10.05 0.24 3.98
N VAL A 143 9.01 -0.60 4.04
CA VAL A 143 9.12 -2.05 3.78
C VAL A 143 8.16 -2.39 2.64
N ASP A 144 8.66 -3.03 1.59
CA ASP A 144 7.85 -3.43 0.43
C ASP A 144 8.48 -4.65 -0.26
N ASP A 145 7.69 -5.49 -0.93
CA ASP A 145 8.17 -6.62 -1.73
C ASP A 145 8.77 -6.16 -3.07
N LYS A 146 8.35 -5.02 -3.59
CA LYS A 146 8.78 -4.48 -4.89
C LYS A 146 9.87 -3.43 -4.74
N GLN A 147 11.04 -3.74 -5.30
CA GLN A 147 12.19 -2.82 -5.31
C GLN A 147 11.86 -1.46 -5.93
N ASP A 148 11.03 -1.45 -6.98
CA ASP A 148 10.64 -0.20 -7.65
C ASP A 148 9.89 0.75 -6.73
N TYR A 149 9.02 0.23 -5.84
CA TYR A 149 8.30 1.06 -4.87
C TYR A 149 9.24 1.64 -3.81
N LEU A 150 10.25 0.89 -3.39
CA LEU A 150 11.29 1.40 -2.51
C LEU A 150 12.08 2.52 -3.17
N ASN A 151 12.47 2.34 -4.44
CA ASN A 151 13.19 3.33 -5.22
C ASN A 151 12.37 4.62 -5.42
N GLN A 152 11.05 4.50 -5.66
CA GLN A 152 10.13 5.64 -5.76
C GLN A 152 10.16 6.48 -4.48
N VAL A 153 10.05 5.85 -3.31
CA VAL A 153 10.04 6.58 -2.03
C VAL A 153 11.42 7.19 -1.75
N MET A 154 12.50 6.46 -1.93
CA MET A 154 13.85 7.01 -1.77
C MET A 154 14.10 8.22 -2.70
N GLY A 155 13.66 8.13 -3.96
CA GLY A 155 13.78 9.20 -4.93
C GLY A 155 13.00 10.46 -4.55
N ALA A 156 11.75 10.30 -4.13
CA ALA A 156 10.87 11.41 -3.76
C ALA A 156 11.37 12.21 -2.53
N PHE A 157 12.12 11.58 -1.64
CA PHE A 157 12.64 12.20 -0.42
C PHE A 157 14.12 12.57 -0.49
N SER A 158 14.82 12.32 -1.59
CA SER A 158 16.28 12.56 -1.73
C SER A 158 16.71 13.99 -1.42
N TRP A 159 15.82 14.98 -1.63
CA TRP A 159 16.07 16.41 -1.42
C TRP A 159 15.24 17.01 -0.27
N SER A 160 14.47 16.21 0.45
CA SER A 160 13.54 16.70 1.49
C SER A 160 14.21 16.98 2.84
N GLY A 161 15.42 16.49 3.04
CA GLY A 161 16.10 16.46 4.35
C GLY A 161 15.62 15.33 5.26
N THR A 162 14.61 14.55 4.85
CA THR A 162 14.13 13.36 5.59
C THR A 162 14.80 12.10 5.04
N PRO A 163 15.66 11.43 5.79
CA PRO A 163 16.28 10.18 5.36
C PRO A 163 15.23 9.07 5.22
N VAL A 164 15.45 8.18 4.24
CA VAL A 164 14.62 7.00 4.00
C VAL A 164 15.47 5.75 4.18
N GLN A 165 15.04 4.84 5.04
CA GLN A 165 15.54 3.49 5.13
C GLN A 165 14.57 2.55 4.43
N ALA A 166 15.00 1.93 3.34
CA ALA A 166 14.18 1.06 2.51
C ALA A 166 14.61 -0.41 2.68
N TRP A 167 13.65 -1.28 2.99
CA TRP A 167 13.88 -2.71 3.20
C TRP A 167 13.00 -3.53 2.27
N ARG A 168 13.64 -4.31 1.40
CA ARG A 168 12.91 -5.24 0.55
C ARG A 168 12.49 -6.47 1.36
N TYR A 169 11.20 -6.79 1.31
CA TYR A 169 10.65 -8.01 1.88
C TYR A 169 10.76 -9.13 0.86
N THR A 170 11.52 -10.19 1.14
CA THR A 170 11.88 -11.27 0.20
C THR A 170 11.38 -12.65 0.64
N ARG A 171 10.47 -12.72 1.61
CA ARG A 171 9.98 -14.01 2.10
C ARG A 171 9.09 -14.76 1.09
N GLU A 172 8.63 -14.06 0.06
CA GLU A 172 7.82 -14.62 -1.03
C GLU A 172 8.66 -15.11 -2.22
N ASP A 173 9.95 -14.80 -2.25
CA ASP A 173 10.89 -15.24 -3.29
C ASP A 173 11.38 -16.72 -2.98
#